data_823582814be2a195004423ad6f1d5fa8
#
_entry.id   823582814be2a195004423ad6f1d5fa8
#
_cell.length_a   1.000
_cell.length_b   1.000
_cell.length_c   1.000
_cell.angle_alpha   90.00
_cell.angle_beta   90.00
_cell.angle_gamma   90.00
#
_symmetry.space_group_name_H-M   'P 1'
#
loop_
_entity.id
_entity.type
_entity.pdbx_description
1 polymer ?
#
loop_
_entity_poly.entity_id
_entity_poly.type
_entity_poly.pdbx_seq_one_letter_code
_entity_poly.pdbx_strand_id
1 'polypeptide(L)'
;MMNNSKEVQVKLMKGLLDLIVLQFLSVQPMHGYQIITKIRKTFGVYFGPSTIYPLLSTLEKKRYVKSEWNMSNERPRKVYKLTSEGQNLLNFTEDSLNFICQKIGAPRVAKEVLTEENTPQPALRHFLKKIEETKPLI
;
A
#
# COMPACT_ATOMS: atom_id res chain seq x y z
N MET A 1 -14.79 18.35 13.00
CA MET A 1 -13.45 18.89 12.68
C MET A 1 -12.42 17.77 12.84
N MET A 2 -11.65 17.46 11.79
CA MET A 2 -10.54 16.53 11.92
C MET A 2 -9.49 17.13 12.83
N ASN A 3 -8.91 16.33 13.74
CA ASN A 3 -7.77 16.79 14.49
C ASN A 3 -6.51 16.81 13.60
N ASN A 4 -5.47 17.51 14.00
CA ASN A 4 -4.26 17.69 13.22
C ASN A 4 -3.56 16.37 12.87
N SER A 5 -3.60 15.39 13.79
CA SER A 5 -2.96 14.10 13.57
C SER A 5 -3.68 13.30 12.47
N LYS A 6 -5.01 13.40 12.39
CA LYS A 6 -5.78 12.74 11.34
C LYS A 6 -5.52 13.37 9.98
N GLU A 7 -5.43 14.70 9.92
CA GLU A 7 -5.11 15.41 8.68
C GLU A 7 -3.72 15.04 8.16
N VAL A 8 -2.73 14.95 9.04
CA VAL A 8 -1.37 14.55 8.67
C VAL A 8 -1.36 13.12 8.14
N GLN A 9 -2.06 12.21 8.82
CA GLN A 9 -2.16 10.82 8.40
C GLN A 9 -2.77 10.70 7.01
N VAL A 10 -3.89 11.39 6.76
CA VAL A 10 -4.55 11.38 5.45
C VAL A 10 -3.63 11.92 4.37
N LYS A 11 -2.93 13.00 4.64
CA LYS A 11 -2.01 13.62 3.69
C LYS A 11 -0.88 12.66 3.31
N LEU A 12 -0.27 12.00 4.29
CA LEU A 12 0.79 11.02 4.04
C LEU A 12 0.25 9.83 3.25
N MET A 13 -0.91 9.33 3.61
CA MET A 13 -1.51 8.19 2.94
C MET A 13 -1.87 8.47 1.49
N LYS A 14 -2.31 9.69 1.17
CA LYS A 14 -2.58 10.08 -0.22
C LYS A 14 -1.34 9.93 -1.10
N GLY A 15 -0.18 10.28 -0.57
CA GLY A 15 1.08 10.12 -1.28
C GLY A 15 1.57 8.67 -1.36
N LEU A 16 1.05 7.80 -0.49
CA LEU A 16 1.47 6.41 -0.41
C LEU A 16 0.41 5.42 -0.92
N LEU A 17 -0.71 5.90 -1.46
CA LEU A 17 -1.81 5.03 -1.88
C LEU A 17 -1.39 4.00 -2.92
N ASP A 18 -0.60 4.40 -3.90
CA ASP A 18 -0.11 3.47 -4.93
C ASP A 18 0.68 2.33 -4.27
N LEU A 19 1.60 2.68 -3.37
CA LEU A 19 2.40 1.70 -2.64
C LEU A 19 1.51 0.76 -1.82
N ILE A 20 0.53 1.31 -1.10
CA ILE A 20 -0.37 0.52 -0.26
C ILE A 20 -1.17 -0.47 -1.11
N VAL A 21 -1.74 -0.01 -2.23
CA VAL A 21 -2.53 -0.86 -3.12
C VAL A 21 -1.65 -1.96 -3.74
N LEU A 22 -0.48 -1.60 -4.25
CA LEU A 22 0.45 -2.58 -4.82
C LEU A 22 0.87 -3.61 -3.77
N GLN A 23 1.12 -3.17 -2.54
CA GLN A 23 1.50 -4.07 -1.44
C GLN A 23 0.37 -5.05 -1.12
N PHE A 24 -0.87 -4.59 -1.07
CA PHE A 24 -2.01 -5.46 -0.85
C PHE A 24 -2.12 -6.51 -1.97
N LEU A 25 -1.96 -6.08 -3.22
CA LEU A 25 -2.05 -6.98 -4.37
C LEU A 25 -0.86 -7.92 -4.49
N SER A 26 0.27 -7.60 -3.87
CA SER A 26 1.41 -8.52 -3.81
C SER A 26 1.11 -9.74 -2.94
N VAL A 27 0.19 -9.61 -2.00
CA VAL A 27 -0.20 -10.71 -1.11
C VAL A 27 -1.25 -11.60 -1.78
N GLN A 28 -2.28 -10.99 -2.37
CA GLN A 28 -3.34 -11.74 -3.06
C GLN A 28 -4.12 -10.82 -3.99
N PRO A 29 -4.76 -11.37 -5.03
CA PRO A 29 -5.68 -10.59 -5.86
C PRO A 29 -6.86 -10.08 -5.05
N MET A 30 -7.36 -8.90 -5.42
CA MET A 30 -8.48 -8.27 -4.73
C MET A 30 -9.37 -7.51 -5.70
N HIS A 31 -10.66 -7.43 -5.40
CA HIS A 31 -11.53 -6.47 -6.07
C HIS A 31 -11.49 -5.12 -5.34
N GLY A 32 -11.94 -4.05 -6.03
CA GLY A 32 -11.78 -2.69 -5.50
C GLY A 32 -12.42 -2.46 -4.14
N TYR A 33 -13.59 -3.04 -3.89
CA TYR A 33 -14.25 -2.90 -2.60
C TYR A 33 -13.46 -3.52 -1.46
N GLN A 34 -12.79 -4.66 -1.71
CA GLN A 34 -11.91 -5.28 -0.71
C GLN A 34 -10.73 -4.38 -0.36
N ILE A 35 -10.18 -3.70 -1.36
CA ILE A 35 -9.08 -2.75 -1.16
C ILE A 35 -9.55 -1.59 -0.27
N ILE A 36 -10.71 -1.00 -0.60
CA ILE A 36 -11.29 0.10 0.18
C ILE A 36 -11.49 -0.32 1.65
N THR A 37 -12.08 -1.49 1.85
CA THR A 37 -12.36 -2.01 3.19
C THR A 37 -11.07 -2.29 3.97
N LYS A 38 -10.08 -2.86 3.30
CA LYS A 38 -8.80 -3.20 3.94
C LYS A 38 -8.04 -1.95 4.38
N ILE A 39 -8.04 -0.91 3.54
CA ILE A 39 -7.42 0.37 3.89
C ILE A 39 -8.09 0.96 5.15
N ARG A 40 -9.41 0.97 5.17
CA ARG A 40 -10.16 1.49 6.32
C ARG A 40 -9.86 0.70 7.59
N LYS A 41 -9.86 -0.63 7.51
CA LYS A 41 -9.61 -1.49 8.67
C LYS A 41 -8.17 -1.38 9.16
N THR A 42 -7.22 -1.29 8.23
CA THR A 42 -5.80 -1.26 8.57
C THR A 42 -5.36 0.09 9.13
N PHE A 43 -5.82 1.18 8.51
CA PHE A 43 -5.29 2.53 8.80
C PHE A 43 -6.32 3.45 9.47
N GLY A 44 -7.59 3.06 9.52
CA GLY A 44 -8.63 3.92 10.08
C GLY A 44 -8.97 5.12 9.19
N VAL A 45 -8.59 5.08 7.92
CA VAL A 45 -8.84 6.15 6.96
C VAL A 45 -9.69 5.61 5.81
N TYR A 46 -10.73 6.36 5.43
CA TYR A 46 -11.62 5.98 4.35
C TYR A 46 -11.22 6.70 3.06
N PHE A 47 -10.88 5.91 2.04
CA PHE A 47 -10.77 6.36 0.66
C PHE A 47 -11.82 5.60 -0.13
N GLY A 48 -12.76 6.33 -0.71
CA GLY A 48 -13.91 5.73 -1.36
C GLY A 48 -13.68 5.37 -2.83
N PRO A 49 -14.76 4.92 -3.50
CA PRO A 49 -14.67 4.52 -4.91
C PRO A 49 -14.14 5.62 -5.83
N SER A 50 -14.48 6.88 -5.55
CA SER A 50 -14.02 8.01 -6.36
C SER A 50 -12.51 8.22 -6.33
N THR A 51 -11.81 7.65 -5.36
CA THR A 51 -10.36 7.71 -5.25
C THR A 51 -9.72 6.40 -5.70
N ILE A 52 -10.24 5.27 -5.25
CA ILE A 52 -9.60 3.97 -5.46
C ILE A 52 -9.78 3.45 -6.89
N TYR A 53 -10.97 3.55 -7.48
CA TYR A 53 -11.18 3.05 -8.84
C TYR A 53 -10.39 3.82 -9.91
N PRO A 54 -10.29 5.16 -9.86
CA PRO A 54 -9.40 5.87 -10.78
C PRO A 54 -7.93 5.49 -10.60
N LEU A 55 -7.50 5.25 -9.36
CA LEU A 55 -6.13 4.78 -9.08
C LEU A 55 -5.88 3.42 -9.73
N LEU A 56 -6.79 2.46 -9.53
CA LEU A 56 -6.69 1.13 -10.13
C LEU A 56 -6.70 1.21 -11.66
N SER A 57 -7.54 2.07 -12.23
CA SER A 57 -7.59 2.30 -13.66
C SER A 57 -6.26 2.82 -14.21
N THR A 58 -5.63 3.75 -13.50
CA THR A 58 -4.32 4.28 -13.88
C THR A 58 -3.25 3.20 -13.81
N LEU A 59 -3.23 2.42 -12.74
CA LEU A 59 -2.27 1.31 -12.58
C LEU A 59 -2.45 0.26 -13.67
N GLU A 60 -3.69 0.00 -14.07
CA GLU A 60 -3.98 -0.96 -15.14
C GLU A 60 -3.51 -0.44 -16.50
N LYS A 61 -3.76 0.82 -16.80
CA LYS A 61 -3.31 1.46 -18.05
C LYS A 61 -1.78 1.42 -18.17
N LYS A 62 -1.09 1.56 -17.06
CA LYS A 62 0.37 1.51 -17.01
C LYS A 62 0.91 0.07 -16.91
N ARG A 63 0.02 -0.92 -16.90
CA ARG A 63 0.34 -2.36 -16.87
C ARG A 63 1.00 -2.82 -15.57
N TYR A 64 0.83 -2.08 -14.49
CA TYR A 64 1.30 -2.50 -13.17
C TYR A 64 0.35 -3.49 -12.50
N VAL A 65 -0.93 -3.42 -12.88
CA VAL A 65 -1.94 -4.40 -12.48
C VAL A 65 -2.71 -4.84 -13.71
N LYS A 66 -3.31 -6.02 -13.63
CA LYS A 66 -4.26 -6.50 -14.63
C LYS A 66 -5.53 -6.90 -13.91
N SER A 67 -6.64 -6.88 -14.62
CA SER A 67 -7.93 -7.22 -14.04
C SER A 67 -8.61 -8.33 -14.83
N GLU A 68 -9.39 -9.13 -14.12
CA GLU A 68 -10.21 -10.18 -14.69
C GLU A 68 -11.59 -10.15 -14.03
N TRP A 69 -12.64 -10.41 -14.81
CA TRP A 69 -13.97 -10.51 -14.28
C TRP A 69 -14.16 -11.86 -13.61
N ASN A 70 -14.58 -11.85 -12.35
CA ASN A 70 -14.98 -13.06 -11.65
C ASN A 70 -16.50 -13.20 -11.80
N MET A 71 -16.92 -14.19 -12.60
CA MET A 71 -18.31 -14.45 -12.92
C MET A 71 -18.94 -15.53 -12.05
N SER A 72 -18.22 -16.05 -11.07
CA SER A 72 -18.68 -17.19 -10.26
C SER A 72 -19.77 -16.84 -9.25
N ASN A 73 -20.00 -15.55 -9.00
CA ASN A 73 -21.05 -15.07 -8.09
C ASN A 73 -22.19 -14.43 -8.89
N GLU A 74 -23.34 -14.25 -8.25
CA GLU A 74 -24.48 -13.56 -8.87
C GLU A 74 -24.14 -12.14 -9.32
N ARG A 75 -23.16 -11.48 -8.66
CA ARG A 75 -22.61 -10.20 -9.07
C ARG A 75 -21.22 -10.39 -9.65
N PRO A 76 -21.04 -10.16 -10.95
CA PRO A 76 -19.69 -10.12 -11.53
C PRO A 76 -18.84 -9.07 -10.83
N ARG A 77 -17.59 -9.43 -10.47
CA ARG A 77 -16.65 -8.53 -9.82
C ARG A 77 -15.34 -8.54 -10.57
N LYS A 78 -14.79 -7.35 -10.72
CA LYS A 78 -13.49 -7.17 -11.36
C LYS A 78 -12.40 -7.38 -10.31
N VAL A 79 -11.55 -8.37 -10.51
CA VAL A 79 -10.46 -8.72 -9.60
C VAL A 79 -9.15 -8.24 -10.18
N TYR A 80 -8.37 -7.52 -9.39
CA TYR A 80 -7.08 -6.96 -9.79
C TYR A 80 -5.94 -7.83 -9.29
N LYS A 81 -4.94 -8.01 -10.13
CA LYS A 81 -3.73 -8.78 -9.83
C LYS A 81 -2.49 -7.95 -10.13
N LEU A 82 -1.47 -8.13 -9.32
CA LEU A 82 -0.18 -7.51 -9.56
C LEU A 82 0.53 -8.19 -10.75
N THR A 83 1.10 -7.40 -11.65
CA THR A 83 1.94 -7.92 -12.73
C THR A 83 3.41 -7.95 -12.29
N SER A 84 4.28 -8.52 -13.13
CA SER A 84 5.73 -8.47 -12.87
C SER A 84 6.25 -7.03 -12.87
N GLU A 85 5.74 -6.20 -13.77
CA GLU A 85 6.07 -4.76 -13.80
C GLU A 85 5.57 -4.05 -12.54
N GLY A 86 4.39 -4.45 -12.05
CA GLY A 86 3.85 -3.94 -10.79
C GLY A 86 4.71 -4.32 -9.59
N GLN A 87 5.23 -5.54 -9.57
CA GLN A 87 6.14 -5.98 -8.51
C GLN A 87 7.44 -5.16 -8.54
N ASN A 88 7.97 -4.88 -9.73
CA ASN A 88 9.16 -4.04 -9.86
C ASN A 88 8.89 -2.62 -9.38
N LEU A 89 7.73 -2.06 -9.71
CA LEU A 89 7.34 -0.74 -9.21
C LEU A 89 7.22 -0.74 -7.69
N LEU A 90 6.62 -1.78 -7.12
CA LEU A 90 6.50 -1.92 -5.68
C LEU A 90 7.87 -1.91 -5.01
N ASN A 91 8.80 -2.72 -5.52
CA ASN A 91 10.15 -2.80 -4.99
C ASN A 91 10.87 -1.45 -5.07
N PHE A 92 10.77 -0.77 -6.22
CA PHE A 92 11.36 0.55 -6.41
C PHE A 92 10.77 1.59 -5.47
N THR A 93 9.45 1.54 -5.27
CA THR A 93 8.76 2.49 -4.39
C THR A 93 9.13 2.27 -2.93
N GLU A 94 9.25 1.01 -2.50
CA GLU A 94 9.72 0.67 -1.15
C GLU A 94 11.13 1.20 -0.90
N ASP A 95 12.02 0.99 -1.86
CA ASP A 95 13.41 1.48 -1.76
C ASP A 95 13.45 3.01 -1.73
N SER A 96 12.61 3.66 -2.53
CA SER A 96 12.51 5.11 -2.56
C SER A 96 12.01 5.67 -1.22
N LEU A 97 11.00 5.01 -0.64
CA LEU A 97 10.48 5.42 0.68
C LEU A 97 11.55 5.27 1.76
N ASN A 98 12.29 4.16 1.74
CA ASN A 98 13.39 3.93 2.67
C ASN A 98 14.45 5.04 2.54
N PHE A 99 14.82 5.37 1.31
CA PHE A 99 15.78 6.45 1.04
C PHE A 99 15.29 7.79 1.59
N ILE A 100 14.02 8.13 1.34
CA ILE A 100 13.42 9.38 1.82
C ILE A 100 13.44 9.41 3.35
N CYS A 101 13.04 8.34 4.01
CA CYS A 101 13.04 8.26 5.47
C CYS A 101 14.43 8.45 6.06
N GLN A 102 15.46 7.86 5.44
CA GLN A 102 16.83 8.03 5.87
C GLN A 102 17.30 9.48 5.74
N LYS A 103 16.94 10.13 4.64
CA LYS A 103 17.40 11.50 4.35
C LYS A 103 16.73 12.53 5.24
N ILE A 104 15.47 12.33 5.63
CA ILE A 104 14.79 13.24 6.55
C ILE A 104 15.07 12.94 8.03
N GLY A 105 15.86 11.90 8.30
CA GLY A 105 16.27 11.58 9.67
C GLY A 105 15.14 10.99 10.52
N ALA A 106 14.38 10.02 9.99
CA ALA A 106 13.26 9.39 10.68
C ALA A 106 13.56 7.95 11.15
N PRO A 107 14.77 7.64 11.71
CA PRO A 107 15.07 6.28 12.16
C PRO A 107 14.24 5.84 13.35
N ARG A 108 13.74 6.78 14.15
CA ARG A 108 12.91 6.48 15.32
C ARG A 108 11.62 5.77 14.93
N VAL A 109 10.98 6.21 13.84
CA VAL A 109 9.75 5.60 13.35
C VAL A 109 10.00 4.13 12.99
N ALA A 110 11.06 3.86 12.22
CA ALA A 110 11.42 2.51 11.81
C ALA A 110 11.74 1.62 13.02
N LYS A 111 12.46 2.13 14.00
CA LYS A 111 12.84 1.36 15.20
C LYS A 111 11.63 0.98 16.05
N GLU A 112 10.70 1.90 16.27
CA GLU A 112 9.53 1.66 17.10
C GLU A 112 8.54 0.70 16.41
N VAL A 113 8.40 0.79 15.12
CA VAL A 113 7.43 -0.02 14.37
C VAL A 113 7.97 -1.42 14.07
N LEU A 114 9.29 -1.61 14.06
CA LEU A 114 9.91 -2.90 13.83
C LEU A 114 9.87 -3.84 15.04
N THR A 115 9.43 -3.38 16.21
CA THR A 115 9.19 -4.28 17.33
C THR A 115 7.95 -5.12 17.03
N GLU A 116 8.07 -6.44 17.17
CA GLU A 116 7.00 -7.38 16.81
C GLU A 116 5.65 -7.05 17.45
N GLU A 117 5.69 -6.55 18.68
CA GLU A 117 4.50 -6.21 19.45
C GLU A 117 3.69 -5.07 18.83
N ASN A 118 4.33 -4.22 18.02
CA ASN A 118 3.72 -3.02 17.46
C ASN A 118 3.38 -3.13 15.98
N THR A 119 3.55 -4.31 15.37
CA THR A 119 3.28 -4.49 13.95
C THR A 119 1.96 -5.24 13.76
N PRO A 120 0.83 -4.54 13.55
CA PRO A 120 -0.49 -5.18 13.57
C PRO A 120 -0.83 -5.96 12.30
N GLN A 121 -0.11 -5.77 11.19
CA GLN A 121 -0.46 -6.33 9.89
C GLN A 121 0.73 -7.03 9.23
N PRO A 122 0.52 -8.23 8.64
CA PRO A 122 1.60 -8.94 7.95
C PRO A 122 2.21 -8.15 6.79
N ALA A 123 1.39 -7.44 6.02
CA ALA A 123 1.88 -6.64 4.89
C ALA A 123 2.79 -5.51 5.36
N LEU A 124 2.41 -4.81 6.41
CA LEU A 124 3.22 -3.75 6.99
C LEU A 124 4.51 -4.30 7.59
N ARG A 125 4.43 -5.47 8.25
CA ARG A 125 5.60 -6.13 8.82
C ARG A 125 6.61 -6.48 7.73
N HIS A 126 6.15 -7.03 6.62
CA HIS A 126 7.00 -7.36 5.48
C HIS A 126 7.68 -6.11 4.92
N PHE A 127 6.92 -5.02 4.77
CA PHE A 127 7.43 -3.75 4.29
C PHE A 127 8.54 -3.20 5.20
N LEU A 128 8.31 -3.21 6.50
CA LEU A 128 9.28 -2.71 7.48
C LEU A 128 10.53 -3.58 7.55
N LYS A 129 10.37 -4.89 7.41
CA LYS A 129 11.49 -5.82 7.36
C LYS A 129 12.38 -5.53 6.16
N LYS A 130 11.77 -5.24 5.01
CA LYS A 130 12.50 -4.90 3.80
C LYS A 130 13.29 -3.60 3.95
N ILE A 131 12.71 -2.59 4.62
CA ILE A 131 13.43 -1.35 4.94
C ILE A 131 14.68 -1.65 5.76
N GLU A 132 14.59 -2.55 6.74
CA GLU A 132 15.72 -2.93 7.58
C GLU A 132 16.81 -3.63 6.78
N GLU A 133 16.42 -4.55 5.88
CA GLU A 133 17.37 -5.31 5.04
C GLU A 133 18.12 -4.44 4.03
N THR A 134 17.54 -3.29 3.65
CA THR A 134 18.14 -2.38 2.66
C THR A 134 18.96 -1.27 3.30
N LYS A 135 19.32 -1.37 4.57
CA LYS A 135 20.20 -0.38 5.20
C LYS A 135 21.51 -0.27 4.43
N PRO A 136 21.91 0.95 4.03
CA PRO A 136 23.18 1.09 3.32
C PRO A 136 24.34 0.69 4.22
N LEU A 137 25.26 -0.04 3.63
CA LEU A 137 26.56 -0.31 4.26
C LEU A 137 27.36 0.98 4.18
N ILE A 138 27.47 1.65 5.29
CA ILE A 138 28.35 2.81 5.39
C ILE A 138 29.68 2.34 5.89
#